data_c9ef2b4fa06a49083f42406d4b1c3451
#
_entry.id   c9ef2b4fa06a49083f42406d4b1c3451
#
_cell.length_a   1.000
_cell.length_b   1.000
_cell.length_c   1.000
_cell.angle_alpha   90.00
_cell.angle_beta   90.00
_cell.angle_gamma   90.00
#
_symmetry.space_group_name_H-M   'P 1'
#
loop_
_entity.id
_entity.type
_entity.pdbx_description
1 polymer ?
#
loop_
_entity_poly.entity_id
_entity_poly.type
_entity_poly.pdbx_seq_one_letter_code
_entity_poly.pdbx_strand_id
1 'polypeptide(L)'
;MSLANLVNAERVSLAFGTRILLDEVSLGLDNGDVVGVVGRNGDGKTTLLELLVGEREPDAGQVVRNRSASIGHLGQVEDFASGATVRDVVVGGRPDHVWAADAAKRAVVTHLLGELDLARPVAELSGGERRRVSLAAVLLAGHDLLVLDEPTNHLDVEVVDWLASHLNLLQAAGTAMLVVSHDRWFLDAVCTRVWEVHDAVVDAYDGGYAAYVLARAERVRQAAANEARRQNLLRKELAWLRRGPPARTSKPKFRIDAANVLIRDVPEARDTLQLKEFATTRLGKDVFDLEGVDYSLPDGRTLFRHLDWSIGPGDRIGIVGVNGSGKTTLLRLLAGELAPQHGRVKQGRTLRIGHLTQDAAAVARPGARARNGDGTPFAPPDRPDLGERVLESVQRLQRQVKLATGRESSASDLLEDFGFTGQRLVTRIGELSGGERRRLEFLRLLLSEPNVLLLDEPTNDLDIDTLTVIEDYLDGWPGTLVVVSHDRYFLERTCDVQYALMGDGSCVLLPGGVEEYLARRRTRTATPGQAAAAQARASAPDAARVRQARKDLARVESQLAKLGTQITDLHVRLSENAADYERLVALGAELDEALGRQQDLEETWLELAEQVGES
;
A
#
# COMPACT_ATOMS: atom_id res chain seq x y z
N MET A 1 35.19 -9.24 14.99
CA MET A 1 35.32 -7.78 14.75
C MET A 1 34.14 -7.41 13.88
N SER A 2 33.21 -6.63 14.39
CA SER A 2 32.06 -6.13 13.62
C SER A 2 32.60 -5.25 12.49
N LEU A 3 32.23 -5.56 11.24
CA LEU A 3 32.46 -4.70 10.10
C LEU A 3 31.49 -3.52 10.26
N ALA A 4 31.94 -2.42 10.85
CA ALA A 4 31.05 -1.32 11.27
C ALA A 4 30.39 -0.60 10.08
N ASN A 5 30.94 -0.64 8.89
CA ASN A 5 30.36 0.07 7.74
C ASN A 5 30.48 -0.79 6.48
N LEU A 6 29.35 -1.11 5.85
CA LEU A 6 29.31 -1.91 4.63
C LEU A 6 29.36 -1.04 3.37
N VAL A 7 28.54 0.03 3.34
CA VAL A 7 28.46 0.96 2.22
C VAL A 7 28.26 2.38 2.77
N ASN A 8 29.04 3.34 2.25
CA ASN A 8 28.92 4.75 2.59
C ASN A 8 28.91 5.59 1.30
N ALA A 9 27.86 6.39 1.12
CA ALA A 9 27.74 7.38 0.07
C ALA A 9 28.03 8.76 0.67
N GLU A 10 28.95 9.53 0.05
CA GLU A 10 29.36 10.86 0.50
C GLU A 10 29.07 11.89 -0.58
N ARG A 11 28.12 12.77 -0.32
CA ARG A 11 27.68 13.87 -1.20
C ARG A 11 27.50 13.43 -2.65
N VAL A 12 26.76 12.33 -2.83
CA VAL A 12 26.51 11.75 -4.14
C VAL A 12 25.47 12.58 -4.88
N SER A 13 25.80 12.98 -6.11
CA SER A 13 24.86 13.64 -7.03
C SER A 13 24.78 12.84 -8.32
N LEU A 14 23.58 12.75 -8.89
CA LEU A 14 23.32 12.08 -10.16
C LEU A 14 22.17 12.75 -10.91
N ALA A 15 22.36 12.97 -12.22
CA ALA A 15 21.35 13.52 -13.11
C ALA A 15 21.13 12.67 -14.37
N PHE A 16 19.91 12.66 -14.88
CA PHE A 16 19.56 12.11 -16.19
C PHE A 16 19.17 13.25 -17.14
N GLY A 17 20.08 13.62 -18.02
CA GLY A 17 19.90 14.77 -18.91
C GLY A 17 19.74 16.06 -18.09
N THR A 18 18.56 16.67 -18.13
CA THR A 18 18.26 17.91 -17.37
C THR A 18 17.62 17.65 -16.00
N ARG A 19 17.28 16.40 -15.69
CA ARG A 19 16.62 16.04 -14.43
C ARG A 19 17.65 15.56 -13.41
N ILE A 20 17.78 16.29 -12.30
CA ILE A 20 18.55 15.86 -11.14
C ILE A 20 17.72 14.83 -10.38
N LEU A 21 18.28 13.63 -10.13
CA LEU A 21 17.65 12.58 -9.34
C LEU A 21 18.14 12.54 -7.90
N LEU A 22 19.43 12.83 -7.68
CA LEU A 22 20.05 12.90 -6.37
C LEU A 22 20.97 14.12 -6.33
N ASP A 23 20.95 14.89 -5.24
CA ASP A 23 21.76 16.08 -5.06
C ASP A 23 22.41 16.09 -3.67
N GLU A 24 23.74 15.97 -3.64
CA GLU A 24 24.60 15.94 -2.44
C GLU A 24 24.15 14.95 -1.35
N VAL A 25 23.59 13.81 -1.73
CA VAL A 25 23.06 12.79 -0.79
C VAL A 25 24.21 12.10 -0.05
N SER A 26 24.08 12.00 1.28
CA SER A 26 25.03 11.28 2.14
C SER A 26 24.30 10.26 3.01
N LEU A 27 24.67 8.97 2.88
CA LEU A 27 24.00 7.84 3.51
C LEU A 27 25.01 6.78 3.91
N GLY A 28 24.73 6.04 4.99
CA GLY A 28 25.55 4.92 5.45
C GLY A 28 24.72 3.70 5.82
N LEU A 29 25.26 2.52 5.53
CA LEU A 29 24.72 1.23 5.92
C LEU A 29 25.75 0.47 6.76
N ASP A 30 25.36 0.14 7.97
CA ASP A 30 26.14 -0.67 8.90
C ASP A 30 25.66 -2.14 8.90
N ASN A 31 26.48 -3.02 9.46
CA ASN A 31 26.15 -4.42 9.59
C ASN A 31 24.90 -4.62 10.46
N GLY A 32 23.93 -5.39 9.96
CA GLY A 32 22.65 -5.64 10.64
C GLY A 32 21.60 -4.54 10.49
N ASP A 33 21.91 -3.44 9.77
CA ASP A 33 20.91 -2.43 9.42
C ASP A 33 19.85 -2.98 8.47
N VAL A 34 18.59 -2.66 8.72
CA VAL A 34 17.50 -2.94 7.78
C VAL A 34 16.78 -1.65 7.43
N VAL A 35 16.99 -1.20 6.21
CA VAL A 35 16.51 0.10 5.73
C VAL A 35 15.48 -0.11 4.63
N GLY A 36 14.26 0.40 4.84
CA GLY A 36 13.24 0.51 3.81
C GLY A 36 13.43 1.77 2.98
N VAL A 37 13.36 1.68 1.65
CA VAL A 37 13.44 2.85 0.77
C VAL A 37 12.07 3.12 0.17
N VAL A 38 11.54 4.29 0.43
CA VAL A 38 10.22 4.74 -0.02
C VAL A 38 10.33 6.02 -0.85
N GLY A 39 9.29 6.36 -1.61
CA GLY A 39 9.24 7.54 -2.47
C GLY A 39 8.39 7.27 -3.70
N ARG A 40 8.11 8.31 -4.48
CA ARG A 40 7.28 8.19 -5.68
C ARG A 40 7.98 7.41 -6.78
N ASN A 41 7.18 6.88 -7.70
CA ASN A 41 7.73 6.26 -8.91
C ASN A 41 8.47 7.30 -9.75
N GLY A 42 9.73 6.97 -10.07
CA GLY A 42 10.62 7.85 -10.82
C GLY A 42 11.45 8.83 -10.00
N ASP A 43 11.37 8.86 -8.66
CA ASP A 43 12.21 9.73 -7.82
C ASP A 43 13.64 9.22 -7.65
N GLY A 44 13.98 8.05 -8.23
CA GLY A 44 15.35 7.56 -8.25
C GLY A 44 15.66 6.47 -7.23
N LYS A 45 14.64 5.79 -6.64
CA LYS A 45 14.85 4.67 -5.69
C LYS A 45 15.76 3.59 -6.25
N THR A 46 15.42 2.97 -7.39
CA THR A 46 16.24 1.96 -8.06
C THR A 46 17.64 2.49 -8.41
N THR A 47 17.71 3.75 -8.86
CA THR A 47 18.99 4.40 -9.17
C THR A 47 19.88 4.56 -7.93
N LEU A 48 19.30 4.89 -6.78
CA LEU A 48 20.01 4.92 -5.50
C LEU A 48 20.56 3.53 -5.16
N LEU A 49 19.76 2.47 -5.34
CA LEU A 49 20.23 1.09 -5.14
C LEU A 49 21.40 0.75 -6.06
N GLU A 50 21.27 1.02 -7.38
CA GLU A 50 22.33 0.78 -8.38
C GLU A 50 23.66 1.49 -8.02
N LEU A 51 23.57 2.74 -7.53
CA LEU A 51 24.73 3.48 -7.03
C LEU A 51 25.38 2.81 -5.82
N LEU A 52 24.57 2.41 -4.83
CA LEU A 52 25.08 1.80 -3.60
C LEU A 52 25.69 0.41 -3.87
N VAL A 53 25.12 -0.38 -4.79
CA VAL A 53 25.68 -1.68 -5.22
C VAL A 53 26.93 -1.52 -6.10
N GLY A 54 27.00 -0.45 -6.89
CA GLY A 54 28.11 -0.16 -7.80
C GLY A 54 27.87 -0.54 -9.25
N GLU A 55 26.64 -0.75 -9.61
CA GLU A 55 26.21 -0.95 -11.00
C GLU A 55 26.18 0.37 -11.77
N ARG A 56 26.18 1.49 -11.02
CA ARG A 56 26.22 2.85 -11.57
C ARG A 56 27.24 3.70 -10.81
N GLU A 57 27.90 4.62 -11.52
CA GLU A 57 28.78 5.62 -10.92
C GLU A 57 28.02 6.95 -10.75
N PRO A 58 28.29 7.71 -9.65
CA PRO A 58 27.71 9.04 -9.45
C PRO A 58 28.41 10.08 -10.35
N ASP A 59 27.69 11.17 -10.70
CA ASP A 59 28.27 12.32 -11.43
C ASP A 59 29.18 13.14 -10.52
N ALA A 60 28.88 13.20 -9.20
CA ALA A 60 29.70 13.85 -8.18
C ALA A 60 29.59 13.10 -6.84
N GLY A 61 30.55 13.30 -5.95
CA GLY A 61 30.67 12.57 -4.70
C GLY A 61 31.32 11.20 -4.88
N GLN A 62 31.19 10.33 -3.89
CA GLN A 62 31.76 8.98 -3.96
C GLN A 62 30.94 7.96 -3.17
N VAL A 63 30.98 6.70 -3.59
CA VAL A 63 30.43 5.57 -2.84
C VAL A 63 31.55 4.62 -2.46
N VAL A 64 31.77 4.48 -1.16
CA VAL A 64 32.78 3.60 -0.58
C VAL A 64 32.10 2.30 -0.14
N ARG A 65 32.56 1.17 -0.64
CA ARG A 65 32.07 -0.17 -0.29
C ARG A 65 33.15 -0.96 0.41
N ASN A 66 32.79 -1.70 1.43
CA ASN A 66 33.70 -2.60 2.08
C ASN A 66 34.07 -3.76 1.14
N ARG A 67 35.34 -3.86 0.77
CA ARG A 67 35.82 -4.86 -0.19
C ARG A 67 35.67 -6.31 0.30
N SER A 68 35.53 -6.52 1.60
CA SER A 68 35.35 -7.86 2.17
C SER A 68 33.87 -8.25 2.29
N ALA A 69 32.94 -7.32 2.12
CA ALA A 69 31.50 -7.60 2.19
C ALA A 69 30.98 -8.10 0.84
N SER A 70 30.19 -9.17 0.90
CA SER A 70 29.46 -9.69 -0.24
C SER A 70 28.10 -9.00 -0.36
N ILE A 71 27.75 -8.52 -1.56
CA ILE A 71 26.49 -7.83 -1.83
C ILE A 71 25.63 -8.70 -2.75
N GLY A 72 24.40 -9.02 -2.33
CA GLY A 72 23.39 -9.65 -3.17
C GLY A 72 22.39 -8.62 -3.65
N HIS A 73 22.19 -8.51 -4.95
CA HIS A 73 21.25 -7.55 -5.55
C HIS A 73 20.13 -8.27 -6.29
N LEU A 74 18.89 -7.98 -5.92
CA LEU A 74 17.68 -8.31 -6.66
C LEU A 74 17.22 -7.06 -7.40
N GLY A 75 17.70 -6.86 -8.63
CA GLY A 75 17.33 -5.72 -9.49
C GLY A 75 15.95 -5.89 -10.15
N GLN A 76 15.51 -4.89 -10.92
CA GLN A 76 14.23 -4.95 -11.64
C GLN A 76 14.29 -5.81 -12.91
N VAL A 77 15.47 -5.94 -13.52
CA VAL A 77 15.70 -6.73 -14.74
C VAL A 77 16.41 -8.02 -14.36
N GLU A 78 15.88 -9.12 -14.85
CA GLU A 78 16.42 -10.46 -14.63
C GLU A 78 17.19 -10.90 -15.86
N ASP A 79 18.53 -11.00 -15.74
CA ASP A 79 19.39 -11.49 -16.81
C ASP A 79 19.91 -12.89 -16.44
N PHE A 80 19.44 -13.89 -17.15
CA PHE A 80 19.84 -15.27 -16.97
C PHE A 80 20.66 -15.76 -18.15
N ALA A 81 21.66 -16.57 -17.89
CA ALA A 81 22.45 -17.20 -18.93
C ALA A 81 21.55 -18.03 -19.87
N SER A 82 21.80 -17.94 -21.19
CA SER A 82 21.05 -18.70 -22.18
C SER A 82 21.12 -20.20 -21.91
N GLY A 83 19.95 -20.85 -21.82
CA GLY A 83 19.84 -22.29 -21.55
C GLY A 83 19.96 -22.68 -20.08
N ALA A 84 20.07 -21.72 -19.14
CA ALA A 84 20.10 -22.03 -17.71
C ALA A 84 18.78 -22.66 -17.25
N THR A 85 18.88 -23.64 -16.37
CA THR A 85 17.73 -24.21 -15.66
C THR A 85 17.49 -23.47 -14.33
N VAL A 86 16.32 -23.65 -13.73
CA VAL A 86 16.03 -23.13 -12.38
C VAL A 86 17.08 -23.61 -11.38
N ARG A 87 17.51 -24.87 -11.48
CA ARG A 87 18.57 -25.45 -10.64
C ARG A 87 19.88 -24.73 -10.77
N ASP A 88 20.30 -24.42 -12.01
CA ASP A 88 21.57 -23.72 -12.26
C ASP A 88 21.60 -22.35 -11.60
N VAL A 89 20.48 -21.62 -11.68
CA VAL A 89 20.35 -20.28 -11.11
C VAL A 89 20.26 -20.30 -9.58
N VAL A 90 19.43 -21.18 -9.01
CA VAL A 90 19.08 -21.15 -7.58
C VAL A 90 20.17 -21.80 -6.72
N VAL A 91 20.72 -22.94 -7.17
CA VAL A 91 21.68 -23.74 -6.36
C VAL A 91 23.02 -23.98 -7.07
N GLY A 92 23.26 -23.27 -8.19
CA GLY A 92 24.51 -23.40 -8.96
C GLY A 92 24.74 -24.81 -9.52
N GLY A 93 23.66 -25.47 -9.97
CA GLY A 93 23.68 -26.83 -10.50
C GLY A 93 24.00 -27.92 -9.46
N ARG A 94 24.10 -27.59 -8.17
CA ARG A 94 24.44 -28.56 -7.11
C ARG A 94 23.36 -29.62 -6.96
N PRO A 95 23.75 -30.88 -6.66
CA PRO A 95 22.77 -31.95 -6.41
C PRO A 95 21.94 -31.69 -5.13
N ASP A 96 20.73 -32.23 -5.09
CA ASP A 96 19.75 -31.94 -4.03
C ASP A 96 20.25 -32.27 -2.61
N HIS A 97 21.02 -33.38 -2.46
CA HIS A 97 21.55 -33.76 -1.15
C HIS A 97 22.52 -32.74 -0.53
N VAL A 98 23.09 -31.82 -1.32
CA VAL A 98 24.04 -30.82 -0.85
C VAL A 98 23.32 -29.61 -0.22
N TRP A 99 22.27 -29.11 -0.88
CA TRP A 99 21.55 -27.95 -0.41
C TRP A 99 20.34 -28.31 0.46
N ALA A 100 19.70 -29.45 0.18
CA ALA A 100 18.52 -29.88 0.93
C ALA A 100 18.86 -30.43 2.34
N ALA A 101 20.12 -30.65 2.68
CA ALA A 101 20.54 -30.92 4.05
C ALA A 101 20.31 -29.72 4.98
N ASP A 102 20.42 -28.50 4.46
CA ASP A 102 20.21 -27.26 5.21
C ASP A 102 18.71 -26.91 5.28
N ALA A 103 18.18 -26.83 6.52
CA ALA A 103 16.77 -26.55 6.73
C ALA A 103 16.35 -25.15 6.26
N ALA A 104 17.23 -24.14 6.40
CA ALA A 104 16.96 -22.77 5.96
C ALA A 104 16.89 -22.72 4.43
N LYS A 105 17.81 -23.39 3.73
CA LYS A 105 17.80 -23.43 2.26
C LYS A 105 16.60 -24.20 1.72
N ARG A 106 16.20 -25.31 2.37
CA ARG A 106 14.97 -26.02 1.99
C ARG A 106 13.75 -25.12 2.13
N ALA A 107 13.66 -24.34 3.21
CA ALA A 107 12.55 -23.43 3.41
C ALA A 107 12.46 -22.39 2.28
N VAL A 108 13.59 -21.78 1.87
CA VAL A 108 13.62 -20.83 0.74
C VAL A 108 13.08 -21.48 -0.54
N VAL A 109 13.59 -22.66 -0.90
CA VAL A 109 13.15 -23.38 -2.12
C VAL A 109 11.66 -23.74 -2.02
N THR A 110 11.22 -24.27 -0.88
CA THR A 110 9.82 -24.70 -0.70
C THR A 110 8.84 -23.54 -0.78
N HIS A 111 9.12 -22.42 -0.10
CA HIS A 111 8.18 -21.30 -0.04
C HIS A 111 8.20 -20.42 -1.31
N LEU A 112 9.36 -20.21 -1.92
CA LEU A 112 9.46 -19.37 -3.11
C LEU A 112 9.18 -20.12 -4.41
N LEU A 113 9.67 -21.34 -4.54
CA LEU A 113 9.55 -22.10 -5.78
C LEU A 113 8.38 -23.10 -5.75
N GLY A 114 7.97 -23.58 -4.56
CA GLY A 114 6.86 -24.52 -4.42
C GLY A 114 7.09 -25.80 -5.23
N GLU A 115 6.16 -26.11 -6.13
CA GLU A 115 6.20 -27.29 -7.00
C GLU A 115 6.91 -27.04 -8.34
N LEU A 116 7.62 -25.89 -8.51
CA LEU A 116 8.32 -25.58 -9.73
C LEU A 116 9.43 -26.61 -9.99
N ASP A 117 9.40 -27.24 -11.16
CA ASP A 117 10.45 -28.19 -11.56
C ASP A 117 11.79 -27.47 -11.71
N LEU A 118 12.75 -27.86 -10.87
CA LEU A 118 14.11 -27.29 -10.91
C LEU A 118 14.87 -27.59 -12.21
N ALA A 119 14.45 -28.58 -12.98
CA ALA A 119 15.04 -28.90 -14.29
C ALA A 119 14.48 -28.04 -15.43
N ARG A 120 13.41 -27.28 -15.19
CA ARG A 120 12.78 -26.43 -16.20
C ARG A 120 13.69 -25.29 -16.64
N PRO A 121 13.82 -25.01 -17.96
CA PRO A 121 14.56 -23.87 -18.48
C PRO A 121 13.96 -22.54 -17.99
N VAL A 122 14.80 -21.60 -17.55
CA VAL A 122 14.34 -20.30 -17.05
C VAL A 122 13.64 -19.48 -18.15
N ALA A 123 13.98 -19.67 -19.41
CA ALA A 123 13.37 -19.00 -20.55
C ALA A 123 11.87 -19.33 -20.70
N GLU A 124 11.40 -20.46 -20.19
CA GLU A 124 10.00 -20.91 -20.26
C GLU A 124 9.15 -20.43 -19.08
N LEU A 125 9.75 -19.74 -18.12
CA LEU A 125 9.07 -19.24 -16.93
C LEU A 125 8.29 -17.97 -17.23
N SER A 126 7.16 -17.80 -16.55
CA SER A 126 6.45 -16.51 -16.47
C SER A 126 7.31 -15.47 -15.75
N GLY A 127 6.99 -14.17 -15.91
CA GLY A 127 7.71 -13.10 -15.20
C GLY A 127 7.70 -13.29 -13.68
N GLY A 128 6.54 -13.63 -13.10
CA GLY A 128 6.45 -13.89 -11.66
C GLY A 128 7.25 -15.12 -11.19
N GLU A 129 7.31 -16.20 -12.00
CA GLU A 129 8.15 -17.36 -11.69
C GLU A 129 9.65 -16.99 -11.76
N ARG A 130 10.07 -16.25 -12.78
CA ARG A 130 11.45 -15.74 -12.89
C ARG A 130 11.82 -14.90 -11.68
N ARG A 131 10.95 -13.97 -11.28
CA ARG A 131 11.17 -13.11 -10.10
C ARG A 131 11.40 -13.93 -8.83
N ARG A 132 10.58 -14.97 -8.60
CA ARG A 132 10.75 -15.88 -7.45
C ARG A 132 12.06 -16.68 -7.51
N VAL A 133 12.46 -17.09 -8.70
CA VAL A 133 13.75 -17.78 -8.92
C VAL A 133 14.93 -16.87 -8.60
N SER A 134 14.90 -15.60 -9.05
CA SER A 134 15.94 -14.60 -8.74
C SER A 134 16.02 -14.30 -7.25
N LEU A 135 14.88 -14.10 -6.60
CA LEU A 135 14.83 -13.87 -5.14
C LEU A 135 15.39 -15.08 -4.37
N ALA A 136 15.00 -16.30 -4.75
CA ALA A 136 15.52 -17.52 -4.13
C ALA A 136 17.04 -17.63 -4.28
N ALA A 137 17.58 -17.32 -5.46
CA ALA A 137 19.02 -17.35 -5.73
C ALA A 137 19.79 -16.37 -4.83
N VAL A 138 19.30 -15.13 -4.71
CA VAL A 138 19.91 -14.10 -3.86
C VAL A 138 19.88 -14.50 -2.37
N LEU A 139 18.76 -15.04 -1.88
CA LEU A 139 18.63 -15.47 -0.48
C LEU A 139 19.50 -16.70 -0.15
N LEU A 140 19.69 -17.63 -1.10
CA LEU A 140 20.46 -18.85 -0.90
C LEU A 140 21.98 -18.65 -0.99
N ALA A 141 22.43 -17.57 -1.62
CA ALA A 141 23.85 -17.28 -1.79
C ALA A 141 24.54 -16.89 -0.47
N GLY A 142 23.83 -16.29 0.48
CA GLY A 142 24.33 -15.90 1.79
C GLY A 142 25.27 -14.69 1.69
N HIS A 143 24.69 -13.51 1.60
CA HIS A 143 25.39 -12.23 1.46
C HIS A 143 25.43 -11.46 2.80
N ASP A 144 26.42 -10.58 2.96
CA ASP A 144 26.54 -9.67 4.10
C ASP A 144 25.55 -8.49 3.98
N LEU A 145 25.27 -8.05 2.75
CA LEU A 145 24.27 -7.05 2.41
C LEU A 145 23.32 -7.57 1.35
N LEU A 146 22.02 -7.52 1.61
CA LEU A 146 20.97 -7.79 0.64
C LEU A 146 20.35 -6.49 0.15
N VAL A 147 20.32 -6.26 -1.14
CA VAL A 147 19.65 -5.14 -1.79
C VAL A 147 18.48 -5.68 -2.61
N LEU A 148 17.26 -5.39 -2.15
CA LEU A 148 16.05 -5.98 -2.69
C LEU A 148 15.14 -4.89 -3.27
N ASP A 149 15.00 -4.86 -4.61
CA ASP A 149 14.10 -3.93 -5.28
C ASP A 149 12.75 -4.63 -5.55
N GLU A 150 11.68 -4.20 -4.86
CA GLU A 150 10.32 -4.74 -4.92
C GLU A 150 10.24 -6.28 -4.77
N PRO A 151 10.76 -6.85 -3.66
CA PRO A 151 10.80 -8.30 -3.49
C PRO A 151 9.42 -8.94 -3.26
N THR A 152 8.41 -8.14 -2.90
CA THR A 152 7.04 -8.61 -2.62
C THR A 152 6.16 -8.71 -3.86
N ASN A 153 6.57 -8.11 -4.98
CA ASN A 153 5.81 -8.13 -6.22
C ASN A 153 5.58 -9.56 -6.74
N HIS A 154 4.34 -9.86 -7.12
CA HIS A 154 3.88 -11.17 -7.60
C HIS A 154 3.94 -12.30 -6.55
N LEU A 155 4.21 -12.00 -5.29
CA LEU A 155 4.09 -12.94 -4.18
C LEU A 155 2.69 -12.88 -3.59
N ASP A 156 2.18 -14.01 -3.11
CA ASP A 156 0.96 -14.01 -2.33
C ASP A 156 1.24 -13.73 -0.83
N VAL A 157 0.17 -13.45 -0.09
CA VAL A 157 0.24 -13.05 1.31
C VAL A 157 1.01 -14.06 2.18
N GLU A 158 0.91 -15.38 1.87
CA GLU A 158 1.62 -16.42 2.61
C GLU A 158 3.14 -16.34 2.40
N VAL A 159 3.53 -16.13 1.15
CA VAL A 159 4.95 -16.02 0.79
C VAL A 159 5.54 -14.72 1.31
N VAL A 160 4.78 -13.61 1.29
CA VAL A 160 5.21 -12.33 1.87
C VAL A 160 5.41 -12.44 3.38
N ASP A 161 4.48 -13.08 4.11
CA ASP A 161 4.58 -13.33 5.55
C ASP A 161 5.79 -14.19 5.91
N TRP A 162 6.02 -15.26 5.14
CA TRP A 162 7.20 -16.11 5.28
C TRP A 162 8.48 -15.34 4.99
N LEU A 163 8.51 -14.53 3.90
CA LEU A 163 9.68 -13.74 3.51
C LEU A 163 10.06 -12.75 4.60
N ALA A 164 9.09 -12.02 5.17
CA ALA A 164 9.32 -11.11 6.29
C ALA A 164 9.95 -11.83 7.49
N SER A 165 9.40 -12.99 7.85
CA SER A 165 9.95 -13.83 8.93
C SER A 165 11.37 -14.31 8.63
N HIS A 166 11.65 -14.70 7.38
CA HIS A 166 12.97 -15.17 6.95
C HIS A 166 14.01 -14.04 6.96
N LEU A 167 13.67 -12.85 6.48
CA LEU A 167 14.56 -11.69 6.51
C LEU A 167 14.90 -11.25 7.95
N ASN A 168 13.93 -11.31 8.87
CA ASN A 168 14.18 -11.04 10.29
C ASN A 168 15.17 -12.05 10.91
N LEU A 169 15.13 -13.31 10.49
CA LEU A 169 16.14 -14.31 10.91
C LEU A 169 17.54 -13.97 10.34
N LEU A 170 17.64 -13.52 9.11
CA LEU A 170 18.90 -13.09 8.50
C LEU A 170 19.44 -11.82 9.19
N GLN A 171 18.58 -10.86 9.53
CA GLN A 171 18.96 -9.69 10.33
C GLN A 171 19.55 -10.08 11.68
N ALA A 172 18.87 -10.98 12.40
CA ALA A 172 19.34 -11.49 13.69
C ALA A 172 20.71 -12.21 13.58
N ALA A 173 21.05 -12.74 12.39
CA ALA A 173 22.36 -13.30 12.07
C ALA A 173 23.41 -12.24 11.68
N GLY A 174 23.01 -10.97 11.54
CA GLY A 174 23.89 -9.85 11.23
C GLY A 174 23.89 -9.41 9.76
N THR A 175 23.03 -9.96 8.90
CA THR A 175 22.88 -9.51 7.51
C THR A 175 22.24 -8.13 7.46
N ALA A 176 22.85 -7.19 6.74
CA ALA A 176 22.26 -5.90 6.47
C ALA A 176 21.33 -5.97 5.25
N MET A 177 20.31 -5.12 5.21
CA MET A 177 19.33 -5.14 4.14
C MET A 177 18.94 -3.73 3.72
N LEU A 178 18.80 -3.53 2.40
CA LEU A 178 18.23 -2.35 1.80
C LEU A 178 17.05 -2.80 0.93
N VAL A 179 15.84 -2.37 1.27
CA VAL A 179 14.62 -2.90 0.66
C VAL A 179 13.79 -1.76 0.08
N VAL A 180 13.56 -1.76 -1.22
CA VAL A 180 12.52 -0.93 -1.85
C VAL A 180 11.25 -1.77 -1.89
N SER A 181 10.16 -1.29 -1.33
CA SER A 181 8.85 -1.91 -1.47
C SER A 181 7.72 -0.89 -1.34
N HIS A 182 6.60 -1.19 -1.98
CA HIS A 182 5.34 -0.48 -1.82
C HIS A 182 4.39 -1.20 -0.85
N ASP A 183 4.75 -2.40 -0.39
CA ASP A 183 4.03 -3.14 0.64
C ASP A 183 4.37 -2.57 2.03
N ARG A 184 3.43 -1.78 2.55
CA ARG A 184 3.57 -1.06 3.83
C ARG A 184 3.69 -2.00 5.02
N TRP A 185 2.91 -3.10 5.00
CA TRP A 185 2.97 -4.12 6.05
C TRP A 185 4.35 -4.78 6.09
N PHE A 186 4.88 -5.13 4.91
CA PHE A 186 6.20 -5.76 4.80
C PHE A 186 7.31 -4.82 5.28
N LEU A 187 7.26 -3.55 4.89
CA LEU A 187 8.22 -2.54 5.38
C LEU A 187 8.17 -2.40 6.91
N ASP A 188 6.97 -2.38 7.50
CA ASP A 188 6.81 -2.26 8.95
C ASP A 188 7.29 -3.52 9.69
N ALA A 189 7.07 -4.71 9.11
CA ALA A 189 7.47 -5.98 9.68
C ALA A 189 8.98 -6.25 9.63
N VAL A 190 9.71 -5.63 8.69
CA VAL A 190 11.12 -5.96 8.42
C VAL A 190 12.06 -4.79 8.72
N CYS A 191 11.68 -3.54 8.39
CA CYS A 191 12.58 -2.41 8.42
C CYS A 191 12.66 -1.75 9.79
N THR A 192 13.89 -1.41 10.21
CA THR A 192 14.16 -0.66 11.45
C THR A 192 14.40 0.82 11.19
N ARG A 193 14.70 1.21 9.96
CA ARG A 193 14.83 2.58 9.48
C ARG A 193 14.18 2.72 8.10
N VAL A 194 13.77 3.94 7.75
CA VAL A 194 13.20 4.25 6.44
C VAL A 194 13.95 5.43 5.82
N TRP A 195 14.32 5.29 4.54
CA TRP A 195 14.81 6.38 3.70
C TRP A 195 13.72 6.83 2.73
N GLU A 196 13.33 8.08 2.79
CA GLU A 196 12.40 8.69 1.83
C GLU A 196 13.18 9.42 0.75
N VAL A 197 13.02 8.98 -0.50
CA VAL A 197 13.60 9.64 -1.68
C VAL A 197 12.57 10.59 -2.26
N HIS A 198 12.86 11.89 -2.27
CA HIS A 198 11.97 12.91 -2.82
C HIS A 198 12.77 14.17 -3.21
N ASP A 199 12.32 14.88 -4.22
CA ASP A 199 12.89 16.19 -4.62
C ASP A 199 14.44 16.20 -4.71
N ALA A 200 15.04 15.13 -5.20
CA ALA A 200 16.47 14.87 -5.32
C ALA A 200 17.24 14.73 -3.98
N VAL A 201 16.56 14.66 -2.85
CA VAL A 201 17.16 14.44 -1.52
C VAL A 201 16.70 13.10 -0.94
N VAL A 202 17.39 12.64 0.09
CA VAL A 202 17.02 11.45 0.85
C VAL A 202 16.98 11.80 2.33
N ASP A 203 15.79 11.71 2.91
CA ASP A 203 15.58 11.88 4.34
C ASP A 203 15.56 10.52 5.04
N ALA A 204 16.29 10.41 6.15
CA ALA A 204 16.35 9.20 6.96
C ALA A 204 15.47 9.34 8.21
N TYR A 205 14.69 8.29 8.49
CA TYR A 205 13.81 8.19 9.66
C TYR A 205 14.15 6.94 10.45
N ASP A 206 14.29 7.09 11.75
CA ASP A 206 14.45 5.97 12.68
C ASP A 206 13.07 5.36 12.99
N GLY A 207 13.01 4.03 13.09
CA GLY A 207 11.80 3.26 13.26
C GLY A 207 11.26 2.66 11.96
N GLY A 208 10.23 1.81 12.07
CA GLY A 208 9.57 1.15 10.94
C GLY A 208 8.71 2.12 10.11
N TYR A 209 7.94 1.56 9.19
CA TYR A 209 7.07 2.33 8.30
C TYR A 209 6.03 3.18 9.05
N ALA A 210 5.46 2.67 10.15
CA ALA A 210 4.50 3.40 10.97
C ALA A 210 5.12 4.69 11.56
N ALA A 211 6.36 4.63 12.08
CA ALA A 211 7.09 5.79 12.59
C ALA A 211 7.36 6.82 11.49
N TYR A 212 7.74 6.37 10.30
CA TYR A 212 7.91 7.22 9.12
C TYR A 212 6.64 7.98 8.77
N VAL A 213 5.47 7.30 8.73
CA VAL A 213 4.18 7.94 8.40
C VAL A 213 3.86 9.06 9.37
N LEU A 214 4.07 8.85 10.69
CA LEU A 214 3.85 9.88 11.71
C LEU A 214 4.81 11.07 11.53
N ALA A 215 6.10 10.81 11.33
CA ALA A 215 7.11 11.85 11.12
C ALA A 215 6.84 12.66 9.85
N ARG A 216 6.45 11.98 8.76
CA ARG A 216 6.05 12.62 7.50
C ARG A 216 4.82 13.53 7.68
N ALA A 217 3.79 13.03 8.37
CA ALA A 217 2.58 13.81 8.64
C ALA A 217 2.88 15.07 9.47
N GLU A 218 3.77 14.98 10.45
CA GLU A 218 4.22 16.13 11.23
C GLU A 218 5.02 17.12 10.38
N ARG A 219 5.96 16.65 9.55
CA ARG A 219 6.71 17.49 8.61
C ARG A 219 5.80 18.26 7.66
N VAL A 220 4.79 17.59 7.07
CA VAL A 220 3.81 18.21 6.18
C VAL A 220 3.02 19.29 6.93
N ARG A 221 2.56 19.01 8.16
CA ARG A 221 1.87 20.00 9.00
C ARG A 221 2.74 21.23 9.31
N GLN A 222 4.01 21.01 9.66
CA GLN A 222 4.95 22.10 9.94
C GLN A 222 5.25 22.92 8.68
N ALA A 223 5.44 22.27 7.53
CA ALA A 223 5.64 22.94 6.25
C ALA A 223 4.43 23.81 5.88
N ALA A 224 3.20 23.28 6.01
CA ALA A 224 1.95 24.03 5.78
C ALA A 224 1.81 25.23 6.73
N ALA A 225 2.14 25.07 8.02
CA ALA A 225 2.10 26.16 8.98
C ALA A 225 3.14 27.26 8.67
N ASN A 226 4.35 26.88 8.26
CA ASN A 226 5.40 27.79 7.84
C ASN A 226 5.01 28.54 6.57
N GLU A 227 4.42 27.85 5.58
CA GLU A 227 3.93 28.46 4.34
C GLU A 227 2.79 29.45 4.63
N ALA A 228 1.84 29.11 5.50
CA ALA A 228 0.79 30.04 5.92
C ALA A 228 1.35 31.29 6.60
N ARG A 229 2.39 31.13 7.44
CA ARG A 229 3.11 32.27 8.05
C ARG A 229 3.81 33.12 6.99
N ARG A 230 4.48 32.47 6.02
CA ARG A 230 5.17 33.14 4.91
C ARG A 230 4.20 33.93 4.03
N GLN A 231 3.07 33.35 3.67
CA GLN A 231 2.01 34.02 2.88
C GLN A 231 1.40 35.20 3.63
N ASN A 232 1.21 35.10 4.95
CA ASN A 232 0.76 36.21 5.77
C ASN A 232 1.78 37.36 5.80
N LEU A 233 3.08 37.03 5.90
CA LEU A 233 4.16 38.01 5.85
C LEU A 233 4.19 38.69 4.47
N LEU A 234 4.13 37.90 3.40
CA LEU A 234 4.10 38.40 2.03
C LEU A 234 2.90 39.33 1.80
N ARG A 235 1.68 38.94 2.27
CA ARG A 235 0.49 39.80 2.19
C ARG A 235 0.70 41.14 2.93
N LYS A 236 1.32 41.13 4.11
CA LYS A 236 1.63 42.34 4.88
C LYS A 236 2.65 43.23 4.13
N GLU A 237 3.71 42.67 3.58
CA GLU A 237 4.71 43.39 2.82
C GLU A 237 4.15 43.96 1.50
N LEU A 238 3.34 43.18 0.75
CA LEU A 238 2.65 43.64 -0.45
C LEU A 238 1.64 44.76 -0.14
N ALA A 239 0.88 44.64 0.96
CA ALA A 239 -0.04 45.69 1.39
C ALA A 239 0.72 46.98 1.78
N TRP A 240 1.89 46.86 2.41
CA TRP A 240 2.78 47.97 2.71
C TRP A 240 3.38 48.61 1.43
N LEU A 241 3.80 47.78 0.47
CA LEU A 241 4.30 48.26 -0.82
C LEU A 241 3.23 49.02 -1.62
N ARG A 242 1.96 48.55 -1.56
CA ARG A 242 0.80 49.20 -2.26
C ARG A 242 0.40 50.53 -1.63
N ARG A 243 0.56 50.72 -0.31
CA ARG A 243 0.17 51.96 0.39
C ARG A 243 1.03 53.21 0.04
N GLY A 244 2.05 53.07 -0.76
CA GLY A 244 2.93 54.20 -1.10
C GLY A 244 3.82 54.69 0.06
N PRO A 245 4.93 55.33 -0.18
CA PRO A 245 5.75 55.95 0.87
C PRO A 245 5.01 57.18 1.42
N PRO A 246 5.10 57.43 2.77
CA PRO A 246 4.73 58.72 3.30
C PRO A 246 5.59 59.82 2.64
N ALA A 247 5.04 61.01 2.44
CA ALA A 247 5.45 62.10 1.54
C ALA A 247 6.90 62.63 1.66
N ARG A 248 7.86 61.92 2.23
CA ARG A 248 9.30 62.34 2.33
C ARG A 248 10.31 61.20 2.46
N THR A 249 9.95 59.89 2.29
CA THR A 249 10.94 58.81 2.45
C THR A 249 10.85 57.81 1.30
N SER A 250 11.99 57.47 0.69
CA SER A 250 12.10 56.38 -0.27
C SER A 250 11.87 55.02 0.42
N LYS A 251 11.21 54.07 -0.27
CA LYS A 251 11.04 52.71 0.26
C LYS A 251 12.41 52.05 0.48
N PRO A 252 12.69 51.47 1.65
CA PRO A 252 13.99 50.82 1.92
C PRO A 252 14.19 49.64 0.93
N LYS A 253 15.32 49.66 0.22
CA LYS A 253 15.67 48.68 -0.83
C LYS A 253 15.66 47.25 -0.28
N PHE A 254 16.14 47.03 0.96
CA PHE A 254 16.20 45.73 1.59
C PHE A 254 14.80 45.07 1.78
N ARG A 255 13.71 45.84 1.96
CA ARG A 255 12.35 45.31 2.07
C ARG A 255 11.78 44.91 0.72
N ILE A 256 12.15 45.59 -0.35
CA ILE A 256 11.80 45.20 -1.72
C ILE A 256 12.55 43.92 -2.07
N ASP A 257 13.81 43.82 -1.72
CA ASP A 257 14.64 42.65 -1.97
C ASP A 257 14.11 41.43 -1.14
N ALA A 258 13.74 41.62 0.14
CA ALA A 258 13.12 40.59 0.97
C ALA A 258 11.77 40.08 0.42
N ALA A 259 10.91 40.99 -0.10
CA ALA A 259 9.66 40.60 -0.75
C ALA A 259 9.91 39.82 -2.05
N ASN A 260 10.93 40.21 -2.83
CA ASN A 260 11.30 39.51 -4.05
C ASN A 260 11.86 38.09 -3.78
N VAL A 261 12.62 37.92 -2.69
CA VAL A 261 13.07 36.58 -2.25
C VAL A 261 11.85 35.71 -1.88
N LEU A 262 10.92 36.26 -1.08
CA LEU A 262 9.70 35.54 -0.68
C LEU A 262 8.80 35.17 -1.88
N ILE A 263 8.82 35.94 -2.98
CA ILE A 263 8.06 35.65 -4.20
C ILE A 263 8.75 34.58 -5.04
N ARG A 264 10.08 34.55 -5.10
CA ARG A 264 10.83 33.58 -5.91
C ARG A 264 10.78 32.16 -5.34
N ASP A 265 10.59 32.05 -4.05
CA ASP A 265 10.63 30.79 -3.30
C ASP A 265 9.21 30.29 -2.98
N VAL A 266 8.30 30.34 -3.97
CA VAL A 266 6.94 29.78 -3.83
C VAL A 266 6.99 28.30 -4.20
N PRO A 267 6.90 27.35 -3.24
CA PRO A 267 6.56 25.97 -3.58
C PRO A 267 5.16 25.96 -4.19
N GLU A 268 4.95 25.19 -5.23
CA GLU A 268 3.60 24.95 -5.74
C GLU A 268 2.72 24.44 -4.59
N ALA A 269 1.64 25.15 -4.32
CA ALA A 269 0.68 24.76 -3.29
C ALA A 269 0.08 23.41 -3.69
N ARG A 270 0.44 22.36 -2.97
CA ARG A 270 -0.26 21.07 -3.07
C ARG A 270 -1.59 21.23 -2.34
N ASP A 271 -2.66 21.49 -3.07
CA ASP A 271 -4.01 21.34 -2.56
C ASP A 271 -4.21 19.85 -2.29
N THR A 272 -4.33 19.49 -1.01
CA THR A 272 -4.80 18.17 -0.60
C THR A 272 -6.25 18.05 -1.05
N LEU A 273 -6.46 17.29 -2.11
CA LEU A 273 -7.77 17.14 -2.71
C LEU A 273 -8.74 16.45 -1.78
N GLN A 274 -9.81 17.14 -1.66
CA GLN A 274 -11.09 16.54 -1.33
C GLN A 274 -11.71 16.03 -2.65
N LEU A 275 -11.31 14.84 -3.08
CA LEU A 275 -12.02 14.03 -4.06
C LEU A 275 -13.35 13.59 -3.41
N LYS A 276 -14.26 14.53 -3.22
CA LYS A 276 -15.56 14.25 -2.63
C LYS A 276 -16.55 13.92 -3.73
N GLU A 277 -16.91 12.62 -3.76
CA GLU A 277 -18.16 12.09 -4.27
C GLU A 277 -18.45 12.32 -5.75
N PHE A 278 -17.97 11.40 -6.60
CA PHE A 278 -18.63 11.19 -7.88
C PHE A 278 -20.06 10.67 -7.63
N ALA A 279 -21.04 11.31 -8.25
CA ALA A 279 -22.43 10.90 -8.09
C ALA A 279 -22.62 9.49 -8.68
N THR A 280 -22.79 8.50 -7.82
CA THR A 280 -23.06 7.13 -8.28
C THR A 280 -24.54 6.96 -8.59
N THR A 281 -24.85 6.23 -9.65
CA THR A 281 -26.23 5.83 -9.99
C THR A 281 -26.76 4.94 -8.86
N ARG A 282 -27.99 5.19 -8.40
CA ARG A 282 -28.60 4.46 -7.27
C ARG A 282 -28.61 2.96 -7.53
N LEU A 283 -28.01 2.16 -6.64
CA LEU A 283 -28.05 0.71 -6.66
C LEU A 283 -29.47 0.18 -6.39
N GLY A 284 -29.84 -0.89 -7.08
CA GLY A 284 -31.03 -1.68 -6.76
C GLY A 284 -30.81 -2.50 -5.49
N LYS A 285 -31.81 -3.29 -5.10
CA LYS A 285 -31.80 -4.09 -3.87
C LYS A 285 -30.81 -5.28 -3.96
N ASP A 286 -30.61 -5.84 -5.15
CA ASP A 286 -29.74 -6.98 -5.38
C ASP A 286 -28.57 -6.55 -6.28
N VAL A 287 -27.34 -6.93 -5.93
CA VAL A 287 -26.13 -6.65 -6.70
C VAL A 287 -25.66 -7.94 -7.39
N PHE A 288 -25.15 -8.90 -6.64
CA PHE A 288 -24.80 -10.23 -7.17
C PHE A 288 -25.39 -11.33 -6.29
N ASP A 289 -25.86 -12.40 -6.95
CA ASP A 289 -26.35 -13.59 -6.28
C ASP A 289 -25.85 -14.83 -7.05
N LEU A 290 -24.92 -15.57 -6.43
CA LEU A 290 -24.34 -16.80 -6.95
C LEU A 290 -25.08 -17.96 -6.31
N GLU A 291 -25.62 -18.86 -7.11
CA GLU A 291 -26.37 -20.00 -6.66
C GLU A 291 -25.77 -21.29 -7.23
N GLY A 292 -25.18 -22.11 -6.35
CA GLY A 292 -24.61 -23.41 -6.68
C GLY A 292 -23.53 -23.36 -7.79
N VAL A 293 -22.68 -22.33 -7.79
CA VAL A 293 -21.70 -22.10 -8.86
C VAL A 293 -20.55 -23.08 -8.78
N ASP A 294 -20.38 -23.88 -9.85
CA ASP A 294 -19.21 -24.71 -10.09
C ASP A 294 -18.37 -24.13 -11.24
N TYR A 295 -17.05 -24.12 -11.05
CA TYR A 295 -16.12 -23.73 -12.10
C TYR A 295 -14.80 -24.48 -11.98
N SER A 296 -14.37 -25.10 -13.10
CA SER A 296 -13.08 -25.79 -13.23
C SER A 296 -12.31 -25.24 -14.42
N LEU A 297 -10.99 -25.18 -14.29
CA LEU A 297 -10.10 -24.81 -15.38
C LEU A 297 -10.03 -25.91 -16.47
N PRO A 298 -9.55 -25.59 -17.68
CA PRO A 298 -9.38 -26.59 -18.76
C PRO A 298 -8.43 -27.74 -18.41
N ASP A 299 -7.52 -27.55 -17.46
CA ASP A 299 -6.62 -28.56 -16.91
C ASP A 299 -7.29 -29.54 -15.94
N GLY A 300 -8.59 -29.37 -15.65
CA GLY A 300 -9.41 -30.18 -14.75
C GLY A 300 -9.36 -29.74 -13.29
N ARG A 301 -8.58 -28.71 -12.93
CA ARG A 301 -8.51 -28.18 -11.56
C ARG A 301 -9.77 -27.40 -11.23
N THR A 302 -10.49 -27.84 -10.18
CA THR A 302 -11.71 -27.18 -9.69
C THR A 302 -11.34 -25.94 -8.87
N LEU A 303 -11.87 -24.77 -9.26
CA LEU A 303 -11.68 -23.50 -8.54
C LEU A 303 -12.84 -23.22 -7.58
N PHE A 304 -14.08 -23.54 -7.97
CA PHE A 304 -15.28 -23.38 -7.14
C PHE A 304 -16.12 -24.61 -7.18
N ARG A 305 -16.66 -25.00 -6.02
CA ARG A 305 -17.53 -26.13 -5.86
C ARG A 305 -18.77 -25.72 -5.07
N HIS A 306 -19.92 -25.70 -5.75
CA HIS A 306 -21.22 -25.36 -5.19
C HIS A 306 -21.18 -24.04 -4.39
N LEU A 307 -20.61 -22.99 -5.01
CA LEU A 307 -20.46 -21.69 -4.36
C LEU A 307 -21.81 -20.96 -4.34
N ASP A 308 -22.34 -20.75 -3.13
CA ASP A 308 -23.47 -19.89 -2.84
C ASP A 308 -22.95 -18.61 -2.17
N TRP A 309 -23.21 -17.46 -2.79
CA TRP A 309 -22.72 -16.19 -2.28
C TRP A 309 -23.57 -15.02 -2.77
N SER A 310 -24.02 -14.16 -1.85
CA SER A 310 -24.81 -12.98 -2.15
C SER A 310 -24.05 -11.72 -1.75
N ILE A 311 -24.04 -10.73 -2.63
CA ILE A 311 -23.43 -9.42 -2.44
C ILE A 311 -24.50 -8.36 -2.57
N GLY A 312 -24.65 -7.53 -1.53
CA GLY A 312 -25.62 -6.46 -1.42
C GLY A 312 -25.12 -5.08 -1.88
N PRO A 313 -26.02 -4.09 -1.92
CA PRO A 313 -25.65 -2.70 -2.21
C PRO A 313 -24.84 -2.11 -1.06
N GLY A 314 -23.67 -1.53 -1.40
CA GLY A 314 -22.78 -0.92 -0.43
C GLY A 314 -21.84 -1.90 0.27
N ASP A 315 -21.90 -3.22 -0.03
CA ASP A 315 -20.94 -4.17 0.53
C ASP A 315 -19.53 -3.87 0.04
N ARG A 316 -18.56 -3.95 0.96
CA ARG A 316 -17.13 -3.70 0.72
C ARG A 316 -16.36 -4.95 1.10
N ILE A 317 -15.98 -5.71 0.09
CA ILE A 317 -15.49 -7.08 0.25
C ILE A 317 -14.05 -7.20 -0.24
N GLY A 318 -13.17 -7.66 0.65
CA GLY A 318 -11.80 -8.07 0.33
C GLY A 318 -11.72 -9.57 0.06
N ILE A 319 -10.96 -9.97 -0.95
CA ILE A 319 -10.72 -11.38 -1.29
C ILE A 319 -9.24 -11.66 -1.21
N VAL A 320 -8.88 -12.63 -0.36
CA VAL A 320 -7.51 -13.12 -0.21
C VAL A 320 -7.39 -14.59 -0.61
N GLY A 321 -6.18 -15.04 -0.88
CA GLY A 321 -5.92 -16.44 -1.21
C GLY A 321 -4.62 -16.61 -1.99
N VAL A 322 -4.10 -17.83 -2.03
CA VAL A 322 -2.88 -18.17 -2.79
C VAL A 322 -3.02 -17.88 -4.28
N ASN A 323 -1.88 -17.69 -4.93
CA ASN A 323 -1.86 -17.55 -6.38
C ASN A 323 -2.46 -18.79 -7.05
N GLY A 324 -3.34 -18.55 -8.03
CA GLY A 324 -4.06 -19.63 -8.71
C GLY A 324 -5.29 -20.20 -7.95
N SER A 325 -5.71 -19.64 -6.81
CA SER A 325 -6.92 -20.07 -6.09
C SER A 325 -8.24 -19.68 -6.79
N GLY A 326 -8.17 -18.88 -7.86
CA GLY A 326 -9.35 -18.48 -8.64
C GLY A 326 -9.84 -17.06 -8.39
N LYS A 327 -9.07 -16.20 -7.71
CA LYS A 327 -9.46 -14.81 -7.40
C LYS A 327 -9.90 -14.02 -8.64
N THR A 328 -9.04 -13.92 -9.64
CA THR A 328 -9.34 -13.29 -10.94
C THR A 328 -10.55 -13.95 -11.64
N THR A 329 -10.65 -15.29 -11.56
CA THR A 329 -11.77 -16.03 -12.16
C THR A 329 -13.09 -15.67 -11.50
N LEU A 330 -13.10 -15.49 -10.18
CA LEU A 330 -14.30 -15.06 -9.44
C LEU A 330 -14.74 -13.66 -9.88
N LEU A 331 -13.82 -12.69 -9.97
CA LEU A 331 -14.15 -11.36 -10.46
C LEU A 331 -14.70 -11.39 -11.90
N ARG A 332 -14.14 -12.22 -12.77
CA ARG A 332 -14.63 -12.37 -14.15
C ARG A 332 -16.00 -13.05 -14.23
N LEU A 333 -16.33 -13.97 -13.31
CA LEU A 333 -17.69 -14.53 -13.17
C LEU A 333 -18.68 -13.44 -12.71
N LEU A 334 -18.29 -12.62 -11.71
CA LEU A 334 -19.10 -11.49 -11.25
C LEU A 334 -19.29 -10.43 -12.35
N ALA A 335 -18.25 -10.14 -13.12
CA ALA A 335 -18.31 -9.21 -14.26
C ALA A 335 -19.16 -9.74 -15.44
N GLY A 336 -19.50 -11.05 -15.43
CA GLY A 336 -20.23 -11.70 -16.54
C GLY A 336 -19.36 -11.98 -17.77
N GLU A 337 -18.02 -11.90 -17.62
CA GLU A 337 -17.06 -12.23 -18.67
C GLU A 337 -16.89 -13.74 -18.84
N LEU A 338 -17.16 -14.50 -17.79
CA LEU A 338 -17.17 -15.95 -17.77
C LEU A 338 -18.55 -16.46 -17.35
N ALA A 339 -18.98 -17.57 -17.97
CA ALA A 339 -20.16 -18.28 -17.52
C ALA A 339 -19.77 -19.45 -16.60
N PRO A 340 -20.49 -19.71 -15.51
CA PRO A 340 -20.26 -20.89 -14.68
C PRO A 340 -20.57 -22.16 -15.45
N GLN A 341 -19.92 -23.29 -15.09
CA GLN A 341 -20.17 -24.58 -15.69
C GLN A 341 -21.48 -25.19 -15.15
N HIS A 342 -21.76 -25.00 -13.86
CA HIS A 342 -23.03 -25.33 -13.22
C HIS A 342 -23.45 -24.17 -12.33
N GLY A 343 -24.71 -24.13 -11.95
CA GLY A 343 -25.28 -23.04 -11.18
C GLY A 343 -25.57 -21.81 -12.01
N ARG A 344 -25.70 -20.66 -11.34
CA ARG A 344 -25.97 -19.37 -12.01
C ARG A 344 -25.43 -18.21 -11.24
N VAL A 345 -25.06 -17.13 -11.97
CA VAL A 345 -24.72 -15.83 -11.41
C VAL A 345 -25.80 -14.85 -11.85
N LYS A 346 -26.55 -14.33 -10.91
CA LYS A 346 -27.52 -13.26 -11.14
C LYS A 346 -26.86 -11.93 -10.90
N GLN A 347 -27.12 -10.97 -11.79
CA GLN A 347 -26.69 -9.58 -11.67
C GLN A 347 -27.92 -8.68 -11.57
N GLY A 348 -27.84 -7.65 -10.72
CA GLY A 348 -28.86 -6.63 -10.61
C GLY A 348 -29.06 -5.87 -11.92
N ARG A 349 -30.28 -5.38 -12.18
CA ARG A 349 -30.62 -4.71 -13.46
C ARG A 349 -30.01 -3.33 -13.65
N THR A 350 -29.59 -2.66 -12.57
CA THR A 350 -29.10 -1.27 -12.58
C THR A 350 -27.60 -1.18 -12.39
N LEU A 351 -26.87 -2.29 -12.55
CA LEU A 351 -25.43 -2.33 -12.31
C LEU A 351 -24.66 -1.61 -13.42
N ARG A 352 -23.74 -0.75 -13.01
CA ARG A 352 -22.66 -0.20 -13.82
C ARG A 352 -21.36 -0.71 -13.22
N ILE A 353 -20.84 -1.79 -13.78
CA ILE A 353 -19.67 -2.49 -13.25
C ILE A 353 -18.42 -1.84 -13.83
N GLY A 354 -17.57 -1.31 -12.94
CA GLY A 354 -16.20 -0.96 -13.28
C GLY A 354 -15.28 -2.13 -12.92
N HIS A 355 -14.61 -2.73 -13.90
CA HIS A 355 -13.70 -3.84 -13.69
C HIS A 355 -12.26 -3.45 -14.04
N LEU A 356 -11.38 -3.41 -13.03
CA LEU A 356 -9.95 -3.24 -13.20
C LEU A 356 -9.29 -4.61 -13.19
N THR A 357 -8.73 -5.03 -14.33
CA THR A 357 -8.07 -6.33 -14.48
C THR A 357 -6.57 -6.24 -14.24
N GLN A 358 -5.93 -7.34 -13.87
CA GLN A 358 -4.48 -7.41 -13.61
C GLN A 358 -3.68 -7.12 -14.89
N ASP A 359 -4.12 -7.62 -16.05
CA ASP A 359 -3.47 -7.40 -17.34
C ASP A 359 -4.16 -6.29 -18.15
N ALA A 360 -3.55 -5.13 -18.23
CA ALA A 360 -3.96 -4.06 -19.16
C ALA A 360 -3.98 -4.54 -20.65
N ALA A 361 -3.23 -5.57 -20.97
CA ALA A 361 -3.16 -6.18 -22.31
C ALA A 361 -4.20 -7.29 -22.56
N ALA A 362 -4.75 -7.91 -21.51
CA ALA A 362 -5.57 -9.14 -21.63
C ALA A 362 -7.06 -8.87 -21.93
N VAL A 363 -7.55 -7.65 -21.82
CA VAL A 363 -8.93 -7.29 -22.10
C VAL A 363 -9.15 -7.09 -23.59
N ALA A 364 -9.28 -8.13 -24.37
CA ALA A 364 -10.17 -8.30 -25.50
C ALA A 364 -9.89 -9.56 -26.29
N ARG A 365 -10.58 -10.61 -25.93
CA ARG A 365 -11.02 -11.54 -26.97
C ARG A 365 -12.45 -11.13 -27.35
N PRO A 366 -12.75 -10.81 -28.62
CA PRO A 366 -14.10 -10.50 -29.06
C PRO A 366 -14.88 -11.82 -29.05
N GLY A 367 -15.68 -12.04 -28.02
CA GLY A 367 -16.47 -13.26 -27.92
C GLY A 367 -17.49 -13.27 -26.78
N ALA A 368 -17.22 -12.65 -25.68
CA ALA A 368 -18.17 -12.53 -24.58
C ALA A 368 -18.69 -11.10 -24.49
N ARG A 369 -19.86 -10.84 -25.02
CA ARG A 369 -20.58 -9.57 -24.82
C ARG A 369 -21.17 -9.63 -23.42
N ALA A 370 -20.42 -9.09 -22.42
CA ALA A 370 -21.03 -8.75 -21.14
C ALA A 370 -22.24 -7.85 -21.44
N ARG A 371 -23.39 -8.15 -20.87
CA ARG A 371 -24.59 -7.34 -21.01
C ARG A 371 -24.92 -6.72 -19.67
N ASN A 372 -25.28 -5.44 -19.67
CA ASN A 372 -25.91 -4.83 -18.51
C ASN A 372 -27.17 -5.64 -18.13
N GLY A 373 -27.59 -5.56 -16.86
CA GLY A 373 -28.80 -6.26 -16.40
C GLY A 373 -30.08 -5.94 -17.18
N ASP A 374 -30.09 -4.90 -18.04
CA ASP A 374 -31.15 -4.52 -18.99
C ASP A 374 -30.99 -5.15 -20.37
N GLY A 375 -29.97 -6.01 -20.58
CA GLY A 375 -29.68 -6.67 -21.84
C GLY A 375 -28.89 -5.84 -22.85
N THR A 376 -28.55 -4.58 -22.54
CA THR A 376 -27.69 -3.74 -23.37
C THR A 376 -26.24 -4.24 -23.33
N PRO A 377 -25.49 -4.19 -24.46
CA PRO A 377 -24.08 -4.54 -24.43
C PRO A 377 -23.35 -3.59 -23.48
N PHE A 378 -22.64 -4.13 -22.47
CA PHE A 378 -21.66 -3.35 -21.72
C PHE A 378 -20.53 -2.98 -22.68
N ALA A 379 -20.41 -1.70 -22.99
CA ALA A 379 -19.21 -1.18 -23.60
C ALA A 379 -18.26 -0.83 -22.45
N PRO A 380 -17.18 -1.61 -22.21
CA PRO A 380 -16.11 -1.14 -21.32
C PRO A 380 -15.66 0.23 -21.85
N PRO A 381 -15.22 1.15 -20.95
CA PRO A 381 -14.72 2.44 -21.41
C PRO A 381 -13.72 2.16 -22.53
N ASP A 382 -13.94 2.82 -23.69
CA ASP A 382 -13.11 2.65 -24.88
C ASP A 382 -11.64 2.56 -24.47
N ARG A 383 -10.95 1.53 -24.96
CA ARG A 383 -9.52 1.40 -24.68
C ARG A 383 -8.82 2.67 -25.08
N PRO A 384 -7.94 3.22 -24.25
CA PRO A 384 -7.13 4.34 -24.70
C PRO A 384 -6.27 3.87 -25.89
N ASP A 385 -6.34 4.59 -26.97
CA ASP A 385 -5.37 4.43 -28.06
C ASP A 385 -3.99 4.77 -27.49
N LEU A 386 -3.01 3.87 -27.64
CA LEU A 386 -1.65 4.09 -27.16
C LEU A 386 -1.01 5.35 -27.79
N GLY A 387 -1.50 5.77 -28.96
CA GLY A 387 -1.11 7.01 -29.65
C GLY A 387 -1.78 8.27 -29.09
N GLU A 388 -2.87 8.12 -28.32
CA GLU A 388 -3.63 9.22 -27.73
C GLU A 388 -2.87 9.87 -26.56
N ARG A 389 -3.07 11.17 -26.35
CA ARG A 389 -2.49 11.87 -25.19
C ARG A 389 -3.33 11.65 -23.93
N VAL A 390 -2.66 11.65 -22.77
CA VAL A 390 -3.30 11.45 -21.46
C VAL A 390 -4.50 12.37 -21.27
N LEU A 391 -4.31 13.69 -21.45
CA LEU A 391 -5.37 14.68 -21.31
C LEU A 391 -6.53 14.46 -22.30
N GLU A 392 -6.23 14.18 -23.56
CA GLU A 392 -7.25 13.94 -24.61
C GLU A 392 -8.11 12.73 -24.28
N SER A 393 -7.50 11.65 -23.74
CA SER A 393 -8.19 10.43 -23.36
C SER A 393 -9.22 10.65 -22.24
N VAL A 394 -8.89 11.51 -21.27
CA VAL A 394 -9.79 11.86 -20.16
C VAL A 394 -10.86 12.85 -20.62
N GLN A 395 -10.51 13.87 -21.40
CA GLN A 395 -11.47 14.83 -21.97
C GLN A 395 -12.50 14.16 -22.89
N ARG A 396 -12.13 13.10 -23.60
CA ARG A 396 -13.06 12.34 -24.42
C ARG A 396 -14.12 11.63 -23.58
N LEU A 397 -13.77 11.13 -22.40
CA LEU A 397 -14.73 10.48 -21.49
C LEU A 397 -15.67 11.51 -20.87
N GLN A 398 -15.10 12.60 -20.34
CA GLN A 398 -15.91 13.63 -19.69
C GLN A 398 -15.14 14.97 -19.64
N ARG A 399 -15.66 16.01 -20.29
CA ARG A 399 -14.99 17.32 -20.32
C ARG A 399 -15.01 18.04 -18.98
N GLN A 400 -16.05 17.79 -18.18
CA GLN A 400 -16.23 18.37 -16.86
C GLN A 400 -16.90 17.33 -15.96
N VAL A 401 -16.37 17.14 -14.78
CA VAL A 401 -16.94 16.25 -13.77
C VAL A 401 -17.64 17.11 -12.73
N LYS A 402 -18.93 16.86 -12.52
CA LYS A 402 -19.67 17.47 -11.42
C LYS A 402 -19.39 16.67 -10.16
N LEU A 403 -18.65 17.26 -9.23
CA LEU A 403 -18.47 16.70 -7.91
C LEU A 403 -19.77 16.86 -7.10
N ALA A 404 -20.05 15.97 -6.17
CA ALA A 404 -21.24 16.03 -5.30
C ALA A 404 -21.36 17.36 -4.51
N THR A 405 -20.25 18.08 -4.35
CA THR A 405 -20.19 19.43 -3.79
C THR A 405 -20.69 20.53 -4.71
N GLY A 406 -21.12 20.21 -5.95
CA GLY A 406 -21.53 21.19 -6.97
C GLY A 406 -20.37 21.95 -7.61
N ARG A 407 -19.10 21.63 -7.29
CA ARG A 407 -17.92 22.14 -7.99
C ARG A 407 -17.71 21.36 -9.29
N GLU A 408 -17.46 22.08 -10.36
CA GLU A 408 -17.01 21.50 -11.64
C GLU A 408 -15.48 21.46 -11.62
N SER A 409 -14.92 20.25 -11.70
CA SER A 409 -13.47 20.06 -11.86
C SER A 409 -13.16 19.79 -13.32
N SER A 410 -12.07 20.37 -13.82
CA SER A 410 -11.62 20.10 -15.19
C SER A 410 -10.93 18.73 -15.26
N ALA A 411 -10.83 18.16 -16.48
CA ALA A 411 -10.07 16.92 -16.67
C ALA A 411 -8.59 17.08 -16.28
N SER A 412 -8.04 18.29 -16.41
CA SER A 412 -6.67 18.60 -16.00
C SER A 412 -6.49 18.49 -14.48
N ASP A 413 -7.42 19.08 -13.72
CA ASP A 413 -7.36 19.06 -12.25
C ASP A 413 -7.39 17.62 -11.73
N LEU A 414 -8.29 16.78 -12.25
CA LEU A 414 -8.37 15.36 -11.89
C LEU A 414 -7.10 14.58 -12.23
N LEU A 415 -6.49 14.88 -13.38
CA LEU A 415 -5.23 14.24 -13.77
C LEU A 415 -4.08 14.68 -12.87
N GLU A 416 -4.03 15.97 -12.48
CA GLU A 416 -3.02 16.50 -11.57
C GLU A 416 -3.11 15.81 -10.21
N ASP A 417 -4.33 15.53 -9.74
CA ASP A 417 -4.60 14.80 -8.51
C ASP A 417 -4.03 13.37 -8.52
N PHE A 418 -4.13 12.72 -9.67
CA PHE A 418 -3.54 11.42 -9.90
C PHE A 418 -2.05 11.48 -10.29
N GLY A 419 -1.40 12.65 -10.10
CA GLY A 419 0.03 12.84 -10.30
C GLY A 419 0.47 13.04 -11.74
N PHE A 420 -0.46 13.37 -12.67
CA PHE A 420 -0.12 13.75 -14.03
C PHE A 420 0.03 15.27 -14.14
N THR A 421 1.22 15.79 -13.92
CA THR A 421 1.50 17.22 -13.93
C THR A 421 2.32 17.66 -15.16
N GLY A 422 2.16 18.89 -15.60
CA GLY A 422 2.99 19.53 -16.62
C GLY A 422 3.08 18.73 -17.93
N GLN A 423 4.28 18.31 -18.30
CA GLN A 423 4.52 17.56 -19.56
C GLN A 423 3.81 16.21 -19.60
N ARG A 424 3.53 15.58 -18.44
CA ARG A 424 2.85 14.29 -18.36
C ARG A 424 1.40 14.35 -18.89
N LEU A 425 0.73 15.48 -18.79
CA LEU A 425 -0.61 15.68 -19.36
C LEU A 425 -0.66 15.52 -20.88
N VAL A 426 0.42 15.90 -21.56
CA VAL A 426 0.52 15.85 -23.03
C VAL A 426 1.31 14.65 -23.56
N THR A 427 1.83 13.80 -22.66
CA THR A 427 2.53 12.55 -23.01
C THR A 427 1.55 11.56 -23.64
N ARG A 428 2.04 10.73 -24.56
CA ARG A 428 1.23 9.65 -25.16
C ARG A 428 1.09 8.49 -24.17
N ILE A 429 -0.08 7.86 -24.17
CA ILE A 429 -0.38 6.73 -23.25
C ILE A 429 0.60 5.58 -23.42
N GLY A 430 1.08 5.34 -24.67
CA GLY A 430 2.10 4.32 -24.94
C GLY A 430 3.46 4.58 -24.31
N GLU A 431 3.78 5.83 -23.97
CA GLU A 431 5.05 6.27 -23.37
C GLU A 431 5.00 6.28 -21.83
N LEU A 432 3.83 6.00 -21.23
CA LEU A 432 3.65 5.92 -19.79
C LEU A 432 4.31 4.67 -19.22
N SER A 433 4.89 4.79 -18.04
CA SER A 433 5.29 3.64 -17.21
C SER A 433 4.09 2.76 -16.85
N GLY A 434 4.35 1.52 -16.40
CA GLY A 434 3.29 0.59 -15.94
C GLY A 434 2.39 1.22 -14.88
N GLY A 435 2.98 1.77 -13.84
CA GLY A 435 2.25 2.42 -12.76
C GLY A 435 1.48 3.68 -13.20
N GLU A 436 2.05 4.53 -14.08
CA GLU A 436 1.32 5.68 -14.65
C GLU A 436 0.12 5.23 -15.48
N ARG A 437 0.29 4.18 -16.28
CA ARG A 437 -0.81 3.61 -17.07
C ARG A 437 -1.91 3.07 -16.16
N ARG A 438 -1.56 2.36 -15.09
CA ARG A 438 -2.49 1.83 -14.10
C ARG A 438 -3.30 2.94 -13.42
N ARG A 439 -2.62 4.05 -13.02
CA ARG A 439 -3.29 5.24 -12.48
C ARG A 439 -4.29 5.85 -13.44
N LEU A 440 -3.91 5.99 -14.70
CA LEU A 440 -4.80 6.51 -15.74
C LEU A 440 -6.01 5.60 -15.97
N GLU A 441 -5.81 4.29 -16.00
CA GLU A 441 -6.90 3.31 -16.13
C GLU A 441 -7.89 3.41 -14.96
N PHE A 442 -7.36 3.51 -13.74
CA PHE A 442 -8.20 3.67 -12.55
C PHE A 442 -9.00 4.99 -12.60
N LEU A 443 -8.37 6.11 -12.93
CA LEU A 443 -9.07 7.40 -13.11
C LEU A 443 -10.16 7.30 -14.17
N ARG A 444 -9.87 6.71 -15.33
CA ARG A 444 -10.85 6.51 -16.41
C ARG A 444 -12.02 5.63 -15.97
N LEU A 445 -11.74 4.60 -15.16
CA LEU A 445 -12.75 3.73 -14.56
C LEU A 445 -13.70 4.55 -13.68
N LEU A 446 -13.16 5.41 -12.81
CA LEU A 446 -13.96 6.26 -11.94
C LEU A 446 -14.81 7.27 -12.71
N LEU A 447 -14.28 7.84 -13.78
CA LEU A 447 -15.00 8.78 -14.66
C LEU A 447 -16.19 8.14 -15.39
N SER A 448 -16.25 6.83 -15.49
CA SER A 448 -17.41 6.11 -16.03
C SER A 448 -18.60 6.01 -15.05
N GLU A 449 -18.48 6.60 -13.85
CA GLU A 449 -19.49 6.63 -12.78
C GLU A 449 -20.03 5.21 -12.45
N PRO A 450 -19.16 4.23 -12.13
CA PRO A 450 -19.61 2.91 -11.75
C PRO A 450 -20.35 2.96 -10.41
N ASN A 451 -21.28 2.03 -10.20
CA ASN A 451 -21.90 1.77 -8.90
C ASN A 451 -21.46 0.44 -8.28
N VAL A 452 -20.67 -0.33 -9.03
CA VAL A 452 -19.95 -1.53 -8.58
C VAL A 452 -18.53 -1.47 -9.09
N LEU A 453 -17.56 -1.65 -8.21
CA LEU A 453 -16.14 -1.78 -8.55
C LEU A 453 -15.64 -3.19 -8.26
N LEU A 454 -15.06 -3.81 -9.27
CA LEU A 454 -14.35 -5.08 -9.19
C LEU A 454 -12.87 -4.79 -9.46
N LEU A 455 -12.03 -4.88 -8.44
CA LEU A 455 -10.61 -4.50 -8.52
C LEU A 455 -9.73 -5.74 -8.36
N ASP A 456 -8.96 -6.08 -9.39
CA ASP A 456 -8.02 -7.20 -9.37
C ASP A 456 -6.59 -6.67 -9.20
N GLU A 457 -6.02 -6.86 -8.02
CA GLU A 457 -4.70 -6.40 -7.60
C GLU A 457 -4.47 -4.90 -7.93
N PRO A 458 -5.33 -3.99 -7.43
CA PRO A 458 -5.24 -2.56 -7.77
C PRO A 458 -3.97 -1.91 -7.24
N THR A 459 -3.31 -2.52 -6.27
CA THR A 459 -2.12 -2.01 -5.58
C THR A 459 -0.82 -2.26 -6.32
N ASN A 460 -0.79 -3.21 -7.27
CA ASN A 460 0.42 -3.54 -8.01
C ASN A 460 0.94 -2.36 -8.84
N ASP A 461 2.26 -2.16 -8.83
CA ASP A 461 2.99 -1.11 -9.57
C ASP A 461 2.65 0.34 -9.15
N LEU A 462 1.86 0.53 -8.08
CA LEU A 462 1.52 1.84 -7.55
C LEU A 462 2.42 2.23 -6.38
N ASP A 463 2.87 3.48 -6.36
CA ASP A 463 3.58 4.03 -5.21
C ASP A 463 2.61 4.33 -4.04
N ILE A 464 3.17 4.44 -2.84
CA ILE A 464 2.41 4.61 -1.59
C ILE A 464 1.54 5.88 -1.62
N ASP A 465 2.03 6.98 -2.23
CA ASP A 465 1.27 8.22 -2.35
C ASP A 465 0.01 8.03 -3.21
N THR A 466 0.16 7.34 -4.34
CA THR A 466 -0.96 6.99 -5.22
C THR A 466 -1.95 6.05 -4.54
N LEU A 467 -1.45 5.05 -3.80
CA LEU A 467 -2.30 4.14 -3.02
C LEU A 467 -3.15 4.92 -2.01
N THR A 468 -2.55 5.88 -1.31
CA THR A 468 -3.27 6.72 -0.35
C THR A 468 -4.40 7.52 -1.02
N VAL A 469 -4.15 8.10 -2.20
CA VAL A 469 -5.19 8.83 -2.96
C VAL A 469 -6.35 7.91 -3.35
N ILE A 470 -6.05 6.69 -3.80
CA ILE A 470 -7.07 5.70 -4.17
C ILE A 470 -7.87 5.26 -2.93
N GLU A 471 -7.21 5.02 -1.82
CA GLU A 471 -7.84 4.65 -0.55
C GLU A 471 -8.78 5.76 -0.06
N ASP A 472 -8.32 7.02 -0.04
CA ASP A 472 -9.13 8.18 0.36
C ASP A 472 -10.36 8.33 -0.53
N TYR A 473 -10.23 8.07 -1.82
CA TYR A 473 -11.36 8.07 -2.75
C TYR A 473 -12.34 6.93 -2.43
N LEU A 474 -11.82 5.70 -2.30
CA LEU A 474 -12.65 4.52 -2.05
C LEU A 474 -13.35 4.62 -0.68
N ASP A 475 -12.72 5.22 0.32
CA ASP A 475 -13.30 5.39 1.66
C ASP A 475 -14.63 6.18 1.62
N GLY A 476 -14.70 7.25 0.83
CA GLY A 476 -15.92 8.03 0.63
C GLY A 476 -16.88 7.52 -0.46
N TRP A 477 -16.53 6.46 -1.20
CA TRP A 477 -17.31 6.01 -2.35
C TRP A 477 -18.49 5.09 -1.93
N PRO A 478 -19.77 5.43 -2.29
CA PRO A 478 -20.96 4.76 -1.73
C PRO A 478 -21.38 3.49 -2.48
N GLY A 479 -20.63 3.03 -3.49
CA GLY A 479 -20.97 1.84 -4.28
C GLY A 479 -20.55 0.52 -3.64
N THR A 480 -20.87 -0.59 -4.29
CA THR A 480 -20.41 -1.93 -3.89
C THR A 480 -19.00 -2.18 -4.40
N LEU A 481 -18.10 -2.59 -3.51
CA LEU A 481 -16.69 -2.81 -3.78
C LEU A 481 -16.31 -4.27 -3.56
N VAL A 482 -15.68 -4.89 -4.55
CA VAL A 482 -15.03 -6.21 -4.41
C VAL A 482 -13.59 -6.08 -4.85
N VAL A 483 -12.66 -6.32 -3.93
CA VAL A 483 -11.22 -6.15 -4.14
C VAL A 483 -10.49 -7.46 -3.93
N VAL A 484 -9.67 -7.84 -4.89
CA VAL A 484 -8.62 -8.84 -4.72
C VAL A 484 -7.32 -8.09 -4.51
N SER A 485 -6.66 -8.26 -3.36
CA SER A 485 -5.35 -7.67 -3.10
C SER A 485 -4.54 -8.50 -2.13
N HIS A 486 -3.23 -8.37 -2.22
CA HIS A 486 -2.27 -8.89 -1.25
C HIS A 486 -1.82 -7.82 -0.24
N ASP A 487 -2.15 -6.54 -0.46
CA ASP A 487 -1.87 -5.43 0.45
C ASP A 487 -2.88 -5.45 1.62
N ARG A 488 -2.39 -5.80 2.81
CA ARG A 488 -3.19 -5.91 4.03
C ARG A 488 -3.78 -4.56 4.44
N TYR A 489 -2.99 -3.49 4.42
CA TYR A 489 -3.44 -2.14 4.77
C TYR A 489 -4.53 -1.64 3.84
N PHE A 490 -4.38 -1.92 2.54
CA PHE A 490 -5.40 -1.56 1.56
C PHE A 490 -6.73 -2.26 1.84
N LEU A 491 -6.69 -3.58 2.11
CA LEU A 491 -7.90 -4.36 2.42
C LEU A 491 -8.54 -3.91 3.74
N GLU A 492 -7.76 -3.68 4.80
CA GLU A 492 -8.28 -3.22 6.10
C GLU A 492 -8.92 -1.84 6.02
N ARG A 493 -8.37 -0.94 5.19
CA ARG A 493 -8.89 0.41 5.04
C ARG A 493 -10.11 0.50 4.14
N THR A 494 -10.17 -0.30 3.07
CA THR A 494 -11.20 -0.15 2.02
C THR A 494 -12.33 -1.16 2.12
N CYS A 495 -12.19 -2.26 2.89
CA CYS A 495 -13.14 -3.34 2.96
C CYS A 495 -13.65 -3.59 4.38
N ASP A 496 -14.97 -3.81 4.53
CA ASP A 496 -15.60 -4.09 5.82
C ASP A 496 -15.51 -5.56 6.19
N VAL A 497 -15.48 -6.44 5.19
CA VAL A 497 -15.41 -7.90 5.35
C VAL A 497 -14.39 -8.51 4.40
N GLN A 498 -13.75 -9.60 4.84
CA GLN A 498 -12.79 -10.31 4.01
C GLN A 498 -13.19 -11.77 3.84
N TYR A 499 -12.94 -12.30 2.66
CA TYR A 499 -13.15 -13.71 2.30
C TYR A 499 -11.86 -14.35 1.82
N ALA A 500 -11.66 -15.62 2.14
CA ALA A 500 -10.54 -16.42 1.64
C ALA A 500 -11.00 -17.42 0.60
N LEU A 501 -10.27 -17.50 -0.51
CA LEU A 501 -10.28 -18.64 -1.41
C LEU A 501 -9.20 -19.62 -0.98
N MET A 502 -9.64 -20.73 -0.34
CA MET A 502 -8.73 -21.68 0.32
C MET A 502 -8.00 -22.62 -0.65
N GLY A 503 -8.32 -22.57 -1.96
CA GLY A 503 -7.74 -23.42 -3.00
C GLY A 503 -8.33 -24.83 -3.08
N ASP A 504 -9.34 -25.13 -2.27
CA ASP A 504 -10.09 -26.40 -2.25
C ASP A 504 -11.50 -26.28 -2.85
N GLY A 505 -11.79 -25.15 -3.48
CA GLY A 505 -13.10 -24.82 -4.05
C GLY A 505 -14.03 -24.09 -3.09
N SER A 506 -13.59 -23.81 -1.86
CA SER A 506 -14.37 -23.09 -0.85
C SER A 506 -14.00 -21.59 -0.78
N CYS A 507 -15.04 -20.78 -0.51
CA CYS A 507 -14.92 -19.36 -0.18
C CYS A 507 -15.37 -19.17 1.27
N VAL A 508 -14.49 -18.71 2.15
CA VAL A 508 -14.72 -18.69 3.60
C VAL A 508 -14.60 -17.25 4.12
N LEU A 509 -15.59 -16.82 4.92
CA LEU A 509 -15.55 -15.54 5.61
C LEU A 509 -14.43 -15.52 6.65
N LEU A 510 -13.71 -14.40 6.73
CA LEU A 510 -12.61 -14.15 7.65
C LEU A 510 -12.95 -12.98 8.60
N PRO A 511 -13.60 -13.22 9.73
CA PRO A 511 -13.87 -12.17 10.70
C PRO A 511 -12.61 -11.50 11.28
N GLY A 512 -11.51 -12.23 11.39
CA GLY A 512 -10.20 -11.75 11.82
C GLY A 512 -9.27 -11.35 10.67
N GLY A 513 -9.81 -11.15 9.46
CA GLY A 513 -9.06 -10.65 8.31
C GLY A 513 -7.92 -11.56 7.85
N VAL A 514 -6.88 -10.95 7.29
CA VAL A 514 -5.71 -11.65 6.74
C VAL A 514 -4.97 -12.47 7.80
N GLU A 515 -4.91 -12.00 9.03
CA GLU A 515 -4.23 -12.72 10.12
C GLU A 515 -4.91 -14.07 10.41
N GLU A 516 -6.24 -14.10 10.41
CA GLU A 516 -7.00 -15.35 10.55
C GLU A 516 -6.76 -16.29 9.36
N TYR A 517 -6.66 -15.75 8.14
CA TYR A 517 -6.32 -16.54 6.96
C TYR A 517 -4.99 -17.26 7.15
N LEU A 518 -3.94 -16.51 7.53
CA LEU A 518 -2.61 -17.08 7.76
C LEU A 518 -2.60 -18.12 8.87
N ALA A 519 -3.29 -17.86 9.97
CA ALA A 519 -3.42 -18.82 11.07
C ALA A 519 -4.08 -20.13 10.62
N ARG A 520 -5.19 -20.05 9.88
CA ARG A 520 -5.90 -21.22 9.32
C ARG A 520 -5.02 -22.01 8.34
N ARG A 521 -4.23 -21.31 7.51
CA ARG A 521 -3.31 -21.94 6.55
C ARG A 521 -2.14 -22.64 7.26
N ARG A 522 -1.51 -22.00 8.25
CA ARG A 522 -0.44 -22.62 9.06
C ARG A 522 -0.93 -23.91 9.73
N THR A 523 -2.18 -23.94 10.22
CA THR A 523 -2.77 -25.14 10.82
C THR A 523 -3.00 -26.26 9.82
N ARG A 524 -3.36 -25.95 8.57
CA ARG A 524 -3.61 -26.94 7.49
C ARG A 524 -2.32 -27.53 6.92
N THR A 525 -1.22 -26.76 6.86
CA THR A 525 0.07 -27.20 6.32
C THR A 525 0.93 -27.92 7.38
N ALA A 526 0.62 -27.76 8.66
CA ALA A 526 1.31 -28.45 9.74
C ALA A 526 1.04 -29.97 9.69
N THR A 527 2.11 -30.76 9.65
CA THR A 527 2.02 -32.23 9.78
C THR A 527 1.38 -32.61 11.13
N PRO A 528 0.62 -33.70 11.26
CA PRO A 528 -0.15 -34.03 12.47
C PRO A 528 0.65 -33.98 13.79
N GLY A 529 1.94 -34.20 13.75
CA GLY A 529 2.83 -34.08 14.91
C GLY A 529 3.22 -32.64 15.29
N GLN A 530 3.26 -31.72 14.33
CA GLN A 530 3.57 -30.30 14.56
C GLN A 530 2.33 -29.51 14.99
N ALA A 531 1.15 -29.88 14.46
CA ALA A 531 -0.12 -29.29 14.88
C ALA A 531 -0.44 -29.58 16.35
N ALA A 532 -0.16 -30.80 16.83
CA ALA A 532 -0.30 -31.15 18.25
C ALA A 532 0.69 -30.41 19.16
N ALA A 533 1.92 -30.19 18.70
CA ALA A 533 2.92 -29.42 19.44
C ALA A 533 2.66 -27.91 19.45
N ALA A 534 2.12 -27.35 18.37
CA ALA A 534 1.70 -25.95 18.30
C ALA A 534 0.44 -25.69 19.15
N GLN A 535 -0.55 -26.57 19.10
CA GLN A 535 -1.72 -26.52 19.98
C GLN A 535 -1.38 -26.72 21.46
N ALA A 536 -0.39 -27.58 21.80
CA ALA A 536 0.07 -27.76 23.15
C ALA A 536 0.89 -26.56 23.68
N ARG A 537 1.54 -25.80 22.83
CA ARG A 537 2.23 -24.53 23.19
C ARG A 537 1.27 -23.35 23.32
N ALA A 538 0.21 -23.32 22.54
CA ALA A 538 -0.83 -22.27 22.60
C ALA A 538 -1.85 -22.47 23.73
N SER A 539 -1.82 -23.59 24.44
CA SER A 539 -2.96 -24.01 25.27
C SER A 539 -2.81 -23.97 26.77
N ALA A 540 -1.77 -23.38 27.39
CA ALA A 540 -1.77 -23.50 28.86
C ALA A 540 -1.56 -22.20 29.68
N PRO A 541 -0.61 -21.28 29.52
CA PRO A 541 -0.63 -20.07 30.37
C PRO A 541 -1.15 -18.79 29.68
N ASP A 542 -0.98 -18.62 28.38
CA ASP A 542 -1.34 -17.37 27.70
C ASP A 542 -2.84 -17.19 27.48
N ALA A 543 -3.57 -18.23 27.15
CA ALA A 543 -5.03 -18.15 26.94
C ALA A 543 -5.82 -17.82 28.23
N ALA A 544 -5.27 -18.12 29.41
CA ALA A 544 -5.86 -17.71 30.68
C ALA A 544 -5.55 -16.22 30.97
N ARG A 545 -4.34 -15.76 30.64
CA ARG A 545 -3.87 -14.39 30.79
C ARG A 545 -4.63 -13.44 29.86
N VAL A 546 -4.78 -13.83 28.61
CA VAL A 546 -5.58 -13.09 27.60
C VAL A 546 -7.06 -13.03 27.96
N ARG A 547 -7.65 -14.13 28.46
CA ARG A 547 -9.05 -14.11 28.95
C ARG A 547 -9.22 -13.20 30.16
N GLN A 548 -8.23 -13.12 31.04
CA GLN A 548 -8.25 -12.21 32.18
C GLN A 548 -8.09 -10.76 31.70
N ALA A 549 -7.11 -10.47 30.83
CA ALA A 549 -6.90 -9.14 30.26
C ALA A 549 -8.14 -8.63 29.50
N ARG A 550 -8.84 -9.48 28.72
CA ARG A 550 -10.11 -9.12 28.07
C ARG A 550 -11.23 -8.79 29.04
N LYS A 551 -11.31 -9.50 30.19
CA LYS A 551 -12.30 -9.17 31.24
C LYS A 551 -11.98 -7.85 31.91
N ASP A 552 -10.72 -7.58 32.18
CA ASP A 552 -10.28 -6.35 32.79
C ASP A 552 -10.43 -5.17 31.83
N LEU A 553 -10.16 -5.35 30.53
CA LEU A 553 -10.41 -4.38 29.47
C LEU A 553 -11.91 -3.97 29.41
N ALA A 554 -12.81 -4.95 29.34
CA ALA A 554 -14.25 -4.70 29.34
C ALA A 554 -14.74 -3.97 30.61
N ARG A 555 -14.08 -4.22 31.76
CA ARG A 555 -14.37 -3.51 33.00
C ARG A 555 -13.93 -2.04 32.94
N VAL A 556 -12.73 -1.78 32.43
CA VAL A 556 -12.19 -0.42 32.25
C VAL A 556 -13.03 0.36 31.24
N GLU A 557 -13.43 -0.23 30.12
CA GLU A 557 -14.35 0.39 29.13
C GLU A 557 -15.69 0.80 29.77
N SER A 558 -16.26 -0.07 30.61
CA SER A 558 -17.49 0.27 31.34
C SER A 558 -17.30 1.42 32.33
N GLN A 559 -16.12 1.53 32.94
CA GLN A 559 -15.78 2.63 33.86
C GLN A 559 -15.58 3.95 33.11
N LEU A 560 -14.87 3.92 31.96
CA LEU A 560 -14.69 5.08 31.07
C LEU A 560 -16.03 5.60 30.54
N ALA A 561 -16.94 4.74 30.14
CA ALA A 561 -18.28 5.14 29.69
C ALA A 561 -19.10 5.84 30.79
N LYS A 562 -19.04 5.34 32.02
CA LYS A 562 -19.71 5.97 33.18
C LYS A 562 -19.10 7.33 33.51
N LEU A 563 -17.77 7.41 33.47
CA LEU A 563 -17.05 8.64 33.79
C LEU A 563 -17.28 9.70 32.71
N GLY A 564 -17.35 9.33 31.43
CA GLY A 564 -17.73 10.21 30.33
C GLY A 564 -19.12 10.81 30.49
N THR A 565 -20.09 10.01 30.99
CA THR A 565 -21.44 10.51 31.30
C THR A 565 -21.40 11.51 32.49
N GLN A 566 -20.58 11.21 33.51
CA GLN A 566 -20.42 12.11 34.67
C GLN A 566 -19.76 13.45 34.28
N ILE A 567 -18.72 13.40 33.42
CA ILE A 567 -18.06 14.62 32.90
C ILE A 567 -19.04 15.45 32.10
N THR A 568 -19.88 14.83 31.28
CA THR A 568 -20.93 15.53 30.51
C THR A 568 -21.94 16.21 31.43
N ASP A 569 -22.38 15.53 32.50
CA ASP A 569 -23.31 16.12 33.51
C ASP A 569 -22.64 17.29 34.24
N LEU A 570 -21.36 17.17 34.62
CA LEU A 570 -20.63 18.27 35.26
C LEU A 570 -20.49 19.48 34.34
N HIS A 571 -20.28 19.32 33.06
CA HIS A 571 -20.25 20.41 32.09
C HIS A 571 -21.63 21.12 31.97
N VAL A 572 -22.72 20.35 31.98
CA VAL A 572 -24.09 20.94 32.00
C VAL A 572 -24.31 21.74 33.29
N ARG A 573 -23.97 21.17 34.44
CA ARG A 573 -24.10 21.83 35.74
C ARG A 573 -23.23 23.08 35.87
N LEU A 574 -22.02 23.09 35.30
CA LEU A 574 -21.18 24.29 35.21
C LEU A 574 -21.84 25.39 34.38
N SER A 575 -22.44 25.01 33.24
CA SER A 575 -23.14 25.99 32.38
C SER A 575 -24.39 26.57 33.04
N GLU A 576 -25.16 25.76 33.80
CA GLU A 576 -26.35 26.18 34.51
C GLU A 576 -26.06 27.10 35.72
N ASN A 577 -24.87 26.95 36.33
CA ASN A 577 -24.49 27.75 37.52
C ASN A 577 -23.48 28.85 37.19
N ALA A 578 -23.40 29.31 35.96
CA ALA A 578 -22.42 30.29 35.46
C ALA A 578 -22.41 31.64 36.26
N ALA A 579 -23.43 31.95 37.05
CA ALA A 579 -23.51 33.16 37.85
C ALA A 579 -23.10 32.97 39.34
N ASP A 580 -22.85 31.75 39.80
CA ASP A 580 -22.51 31.44 41.19
C ASP A 580 -21.02 31.01 41.30
N TYR A 581 -20.18 31.96 41.73
CA TYR A 581 -18.73 31.76 41.78
C TYR A 581 -18.29 30.61 42.73
N GLU A 582 -18.93 30.46 43.91
CA GLU A 582 -18.53 29.42 44.85
C GLU A 582 -18.89 28.03 44.32
N ARG A 583 -20.03 27.88 43.65
CA ARG A 583 -20.42 26.63 42.96
C ARG A 583 -19.58 26.32 41.76
N LEU A 584 -19.17 27.32 40.97
CA LEU A 584 -18.27 27.13 39.85
C LEU A 584 -16.89 26.57 40.27
N VAL A 585 -16.34 27.09 41.38
CA VAL A 585 -15.07 26.59 41.92
C VAL A 585 -15.18 25.14 42.40
N ALA A 586 -16.29 24.81 43.11
CA ALA A 586 -16.53 23.43 43.56
C ALA A 586 -16.74 22.44 42.40
N LEU A 587 -17.57 22.79 41.41
CA LEU A 587 -17.83 21.97 40.23
C LEU A 587 -16.61 21.86 39.33
N GLY A 588 -15.77 22.89 39.25
CA GLY A 588 -14.49 22.86 38.54
C GLY A 588 -13.51 21.85 39.14
N ALA A 589 -13.43 21.83 40.50
CA ALA A 589 -12.59 20.83 41.18
C ALA A 589 -13.09 19.39 40.98
N GLU A 590 -14.44 19.20 41.00
CA GLU A 590 -15.04 17.87 40.70
C GLU A 590 -14.76 17.44 39.23
N LEU A 591 -14.77 18.39 38.29
CA LEU A 591 -14.46 18.13 36.87
C LEU A 591 -12.98 17.77 36.69
N ASP A 592 -12.07 18.52 37.31
CA ASP A 592 -10.63 18.25 37.23
C ASP A 592 -10.29 16.85 37.82
N GLU A 593 -10.95 16.47 38.95
CA GLU A 593 -10.79 15.14 39.52
C GLU A 593 -11.36 14.04 38.60
N ALA A 594 -12.47 14.27 37.92
CA ALA A 594 -13.06 13.34 36.97
C ALA A 594 -12.18 13.17 35.72
N LEU A 595 -11.61 14.26 35.19
CA LEU A 595 -10.68 14.23 34.07
C LEU A 595 -9.37 13.50 34.41
N GLY A 596 -8.83 13.71 35.62
CA GLY A 596 -7.67 12.97 36.09
C GLY A 596 -7.92 11.45 36.16
N ARG A 597 -9.08 11.04 36.70
CA ARG A 597 -9.47 9.61 36.72
C ARG A 597 -9.71 9.05 35.31
N GLN A 598 -10.17 9.86 34.37
CA GLN A 598 -10.32 9.44 32.98
C GLN A 598 -8.96 9.12 32.39
N GLN A 599 -7.98 9.99 32.58
CA GLN A 599 -6.63 9.80 32.08
C GLN A 599 -5.97 8.54 32.64
N ASP A 600 -6.09 8.29 33.96
CA ASP A 600 -5.55 7.07 34.61
C ASP A 600 -6.20 5.79 34.05
N LEU A 601 -7.52 5.85 33.76
CA LEU A 601 -8.23 4.71 33.16
C LEU A 601 -7.88 4.51 31.69
N GLU A 602 -7.64 5.58 30.93
CA GLU A 602 -7.17 5.50 29.54
C GLU A 602 -5.77 4.89 29.44
N GLU A 603 -4.85 5.25 30.35
CA GLU A 603 -3.53 4.60 30.45
C GLU A 603 -3.66 3.10 30.75
N THR A 604 -4.51 2.75 31.72
CA THR A 604 -4.78 1.35 32.08
C THR A 604 -5.42 0.58 30.91
N TRP A 605 -6.30 1.24 30.15
CA TRP A 605 -6.93 0.66 28.97
C TRP A 605 -5.89 0.37 27.88
N LEU A 606 -4.96 1.30 27.63
CA LEU A 606 -3.86 1.12 26.67
C LEU A 606 -2.96 -0.06 27.05
N GLU A 607 -2.55 -0.17 28.32
CA GLU A 607 -1.72 -1.28 28.79
C GLU A 607 -2.42 -2.65 28.63
N LEU A 608 -3.74 -2.71 28.92
CA LEU A 608 -4.51 -3.95 28.77
C LEU A 608 -4.79 -4.28 27.30
N ALA A 609 -5.01 -3.27 26.46
CA ALA A 609 -5.21 -3.43 25.02
C ALA A 609 -3.94 -3.96 24.33
N GLU A 610 -2.77 -3.46 24.73
CA GLU A 610 -1.47 -3.95 24.27
C GLU A 610 -1.26 -5.41 24.64
N GLN A 611 -1.57 -5.82 25.89
CA GLN A 611 -1.52 -7.22 26.32
C GLN A 611 -2.51 -8.15 25.60
N VAL A 612 -3.61 -7.62 25.09
CA VAL A 612 -4.59 -8.37 24.29
C VAL A 612 -4.19 -8.42 22.81
N GLY A 613 -3.47 -7.40 22.32
CA GLY A 613 -3.00 -7.28 20.93
C GLY A 613 -1.68 -8.05 20.67
N GLU A 614 -0.83 -8.24 21.67
CA GLU A 614 0.42 -9.04 21.57
C GLU A 614 0.19 -10.56 21.59
N SER A 615 -1.02 -11.04 21.64
CA SER A 615 -1.42 -12.46 21.70
C SER A 615 -2.23 -12.83 20.48
#